data_6a019b4e2b42c53c4ed236bd5590d622
#
_entry.id   6a019b4e2b42c53c4ed236bd5590d622
#
_cell.length_a   1.000
_cell.length_b   1.000
_cell.length_c   1.000
_cell.angle_alpha   90.00
_cell.angle_beta   90.00
_cell.angle_gamma   90.00
#
_symmetry.space_group_name_H-M   'P 1'
#
loop_
_entity.id
_entity.type
_entity.pdbx_description
1 polymer ?
#
loop_
_entity_poly.entity_id
_entity_poly.type
_entity_poly.pdbx_seq_one_letter_code
_entity_poly.pdbx_strand_id
1 'polypeptide(L)'
;RKNQGNHEVEICVADDFSNDGTWDWCQDMMDADPDFKAIRNEGPTRLGHTILYDRLVNEVASHDICMIYHADMYLCPKALDSIEWNLKPKTIVSLTRIEPPLHPPGPEKILMDCGIEPEEFNEDELFSYLQATDNERMHKTTEGIFAPWAFYKKDFQEIGGHDPLYAPQSKEDSDIFNRFQLNGIKFIQTWEGCVYHMTCRGSRFADGAKR
;
A
#
# COMPACT_ATOMS: atom_id res chain seq x y z
N ARG A 1 -7.18 -8.11 -7.77
CA ARG A 1 -8.24 -8.05 -8.82
C ARG A 1 -9.67 -8.18 -8.26
N LYS A 2 -9.92 -9.03 -7.27
CA LYS A 2 -11.28 -9.35 -6.78
C LYS A 2 -12.13 -8.12 -6.43
N ASN A 3 -11.56 -7.13 -5.76
CA ASN A 3 -12.26 -5.94 -5.25
C ASN A 3 -11.92 -4.65 -6.00
N GLN A 4 -11.43 -4.74 -7.24
CA GLN A 4 -11.09 -3.54 -8.03
C GLN A 4 -12.32 -2.80 -8.60
N GLY A 5 -13.51 -3.42 -8.55
CA GLY A 5 -14.72 -2.82 -9.14
C GLY A 5 -14.60 -2.66 -10.66
N ASN A 6 -15.01 -1.50 -11.16
CA ASN A 6 -14.95 -1.15 -12.58
C ASN A 6 -13.67 -0.36 -12.96
N HIS A 7 -12.68 -0.28 -12.05
CA HIS A 7 -11.45 0.45 -12.30
C HIS A 7 -10.48 -0.36 -13.17
N GLU A 8 -9.80 0.31 -14.08
CA GLU A 8 -8.64 -0.23 -14.76
C GLU A 8 -7.45 -0.17 -13.81
N VAL A 9 -6.90 -1.33 -13.46
CA VAL A 9 -5.84 -1.45 -12.45
C VAL A 9 -4.65 -2.18 -13.03
N GLU A 10 -3.50 -1.53 -12.98
CA GLU A 10 -2.20 -2.13 -13.23
C GLU A 10 -1.56 -2.53 -11.90
N ILE A 11 -1.02 -3.73 -11.83
CA ILE A 11 -0.29 -4.21 -10.65
C ILE A 11 1.20 -4.23 -10.97
N CYS A 12 1.97 -3.40 -10.27
CA CYS A 12 3.42 -3.30 -10.43
C CYS A 12 4.12 -3.86 -9.19
N VAL A 13 4.94 -4.89 -9.37
CA VAL A 13 5.64 -5.60 -8.30
C VAL A 13 7.15 -5.46 -8.46
N ALA A 14 7.86 -5.30 -7.36
CA ALA A 14 9.32 -5.37 -7.33
C ALA A 14 9.77 -6.51 -6.42
N ASP A 15 10.50 -7.47 -6.99
CA ASP A 15 11.18 -8.52 -6.25
C ASP A 15 12.58 -8.05 -5.84
N ASP A 16 12.83 -7.95 -4.53
CA ASP A 16 14.11 -7.50 -3.99
C ASP A 16 15.04 -8.66 -3.65
N PHE A 17 15.43 -9.42 -4.68
CA PHE A 17 16.35 -10.55 -4.55
C PHE A 17 15.81 -11.67 -3.64
N SER A 18 14.56 -12.08 -3.86
CA SER A 18 13.95 -13.22 -3.19
C SER A 18 14.51 -14.54 -3.70
N ASN A 19 14.51 -15.57 -2.85
CA ASN A 19 15.01 -16.92 -3.14
C ASN A 19 13.99 -18.02 -2.78
N ASP A 20 12.72 -17.65 -2.66
CA ASP A 20 11.60 -18.49 -2.21
C ASP A 20 10.59 -18.81 -3.32
N GLY A 21 10.92 -18.51 -4.59
CA GLY A 21 10.04 -18.69 -5.74
C GLY A 21 9.18 -17.46 -6.08
N THR A 22 9.33 -16.36 -5.35
CA THR A 22 8.57 -15.12 -5.62
C THR A 22 8.76 -14.63 -7.06
N TRP A 23 10.01 -14.66 -7.58
CA TRP A 23 10.27 -14.22 -8.94
C TRP A 23 9.64 -15.12 -10.00
N ASP A 24 9.69 -16.44 -9.81
CA ASP A 24 9.06 -17.40 -10.73
C ASP A 24 7.54 -17.16 -10.77
N TRP A 25 6.93 -16.93 -9.62
CA TRP A 25 5.51 -16.53 -9.53
C TRP A 25 5.24 -15.20 -10.25
N CYS A 26 6.12 -14.20 -10.12
CA CYS A 26 5.97 -12.93 -10.86
C CYS A 26 6.00 -13.14 -12.37
N GLN A 27 6.86 -14.03 -12.87
CA GLN A 27 6.94 -14.37 -14.29
C GLN A 27 5.64 -15.03 -14.79
N ASP A 28 5.13 -16.01 -14.04
CA ASP A 28 3.85 -16.66 -14.35
C ASP A 28 2.69 -15.66 -14.38
N MET A 29 2.69 -14.68 -13.46
CA MET A 29 1.67 -13.63 -13.43
C MET A 29 1.77 -12.67 -14.61
N MET A 30 2.97 -12.29 -15.05
CA MET A 30 3.17 -11.45 -16.24
C MET A 30 2.70 -12.16 -17.52
N ASP A 31 2.85 -13.48 -17.59
CA ASP A 31 2.35 -14.27 -18.71
C ASP A 31 0.82 -14.42 -18.70
N ALA A 32 0.21 -14.44 -17.52
CA ALA A 32 -1.23 -14.65 -17.35
C ALA A 32 -2.07 -13.36 -17.37
N ASP A 33 -1.50 -12.23 -16.98
CA ASP A 33 -2.22 -10.95 -16.83
C ASP A 33 -1.42 -9.80 -17.47
N PRO A 34 -1.90 -9.22 -18.61
CA PRO A 34 -1.20 -8.14 -19.31
C PRO A 34 -1.06 -6.85 -18.48
N ASP A 35 -1.88 -6.67 -17.44
CA ASP A 35 -1.82 -5.54 -16.53
C ASP A 35 -1.01 -5.84 -15.25
N PHE A 36 -0.33 -6.98 -15.22
CA PHE A 36 0.65 -7.30 -14.17
C PHE A 36 2.06 -7.07 -14.71
N LYS A 37 2.84 -6.27 -14.02
CA LYS A 37 4.22 -5.95 -14.37
C LYS A 37 5.14 -6.22 -13.18
N ALA A 38 6.29 -6.81 -13.42
CA ALA A 38 7.27 -7.02 -12.36
C ALA A 38 8.67 -6.62 -12.80
N ILE A 39 9.46 -6.15 -11.83
CA ILE A 39 10.90 -5.96 -11.96
C ILE A 39 11.62 -6.71 -10.87
N ARG A 40 12.87 -7.09 -11.13
CA ARG A 40 13.72 -7.80 -10.17
C ARG A 40 14.97 -7.02 -9.85
N ASN A 41 15.36 -7.06 -8.61
CA ASN A 41 16.73 -6.79 -8.17
C ASN A 41 17.53 -8.09 -8.25
N GLU A 42 18.57 -8.12 -9.10
CA GLU A 42 19.40 -9.30 -9.31
C GLU A 42 20.39 -9.56 -8.16
N GLY A 43 20.41 -8.70 -7.16
CA GLY A 43 21.26 -8.86 -5.99
C GLY A 43 22.74 -8.62 -6.26
N PRO A 44 23.64 -9.08 -5.35
CA PRO A 44 23.35 -9.82 -4.12
C PRO A 44 22.84 -8.92 -2.96
N THR A 45 22.87 -7.60 -3.12
CA THR A 45 22.44 -6.65 -2.08
C THR A 45 20.98 -6.25 -2.31
N ARG A 46 20.17 -6.31 -1.26
CA ARG A 46 18.79 -5.79 -1.30
C ARG A 46 18.82 -4.27 -1.40
N LEU A 47 17.95 -3.73 -2.26
CA LEU A 47 17.80 -2.29 -2.48
C LEU A 47 16.85 -1.64 -1.48
N GLY A 48 15.88 -2.43 -0.98
CA GLY A 48 14.82 -1.96 -0.10
C GLY A 48 13.71 -1.21 -0.82
N HIS A 49 12.61 -1.03 -0.12
CA HIS A 49 11.40 -0.47 -0.70
C HIS A 49 11.55 1.00 -1.11
N THR A 50 12.39 1.79 -0.47
CA THR A 50 12.69 3.18 -0.84
C THR A 50 13.06 3.32 -2.32
N ILE A 51 14.05 2.52 -2.77
CA ILE A 51 14.52 2.55 -4.15
C ILE A 51 13.51 1.85 -5.08
N LEU A 52 12.94 0.74 -4.63
CA LEU A 52 12.07 -0.06 -5.48
C LEU A 52 10.72 0.61 -5.74
N TYR A 53 10.13 1.33 -4.78
CA TYR A 53 8.94 2.13 -5.03
C TYR A 53 9.18 3.21 -6.10
N ASP A 54 10.32 3.90 -6.02
CA ASP A 54 10.67 4.92 -7.01
C ASP A 54 10.83 4.31 -8.41
N ARG A 55 11.46 3.15 -8.51
CA ARG A 55 11.56 2.42 -9.78
C ARG A 55 10.19 2.00 -10.30
N LEU A 56 9.33 1.44 -9.45
CA LEU A 56 7.98 1.06 -9.84
C LEU A 56 7.18 2.27 -10.35
N VAL A 57 7.21 3.39 -9.64
CA VAL A 57 6.48 4.60 -10.03
C VAL A 57 7.04 5.21 -11.31
N ASN A 58 8.36 5.33 -11.45
CA ASN A 58 8.97 6.09 -12.54
C ASN A 58 9.21 5.27 -13.81
N GLU A 59 9.53 3.98 -13.67
CA GLU A 59 9.99 3.13 -14.78
C GLU A 59 8.93 2.13 -15.24
N VAL A 60 8.01 1.69 -14.35
CA VAL A 60 7.10 0.56 -14.62
C VAL A 60 5.65 1.00 -14.75
N ALA A 61 5.14 1.78 -13.79
CA ALA A 61 3.75 2.23 -13.78
C ALA A 61 3.44 3.11 -15.01
N SER A 62 2.38 2.79 -15.74
CA SER A 62 1.96 3.53 -16.93
C SER A 62 0.83 4.53 -16.68
N HIS A 63 0.10 4.38 -15.58
CA HIS A 63 -1.01 5.27 -15.23
C HIS A 63 -0.57 6.53 -14.46
N ASP A 64 -1.40 7.57 -14.56
CA ASP A 64 -1.15 8.86 -13.87
C ASP A 64 -1.43 8.80 -12.38
N ILE A 65 -2.28 7.87 -11.92
CA ILE A 65 -2.56 7.64 -10.51
C ILE A 65 -1.80 6.39 -10.07
N CYS A 66 -1.02 6.53 -9.02
CA CYS A 66 -0.27 5.45 -8.41
C CYS A 66 -0.68 5.27 -6.95
N MET A 67 -0.53 4.06 -6.44
CA MET A 67 -0.73 3.76 -5.02
C MET A 67 0.44 2.93 -4.51
N ILE A 68 1.12 3.41 -3.48
CA ILE A 68 2.07 2.59 -2.72
C ILE A 68 1.27 1.60 -1.89
N TYR A 69 1.54 0.32 -2.11
CA TYR A 69 0.77 -0.78 -1.55
C TYR A 69 1.69 -1.89 -1.06
N HIS A 70 1.44 -2.43 0.12
CA HIS A 70 2.24 -3.51 0.67
C HIS A 70 1.67 -4.88 0.29
N ALA A 71 2.55 -5.86 0.11
CA ALA A 71 2.16 -7.21 -0.34
C ALA A 71 1.32 -7.99 0.68
N ASP A 72 1.36 -7.58 1.96
CA ASP A 72 0.61 -8.18 3.07
C ASP A 72 -0.74 -7.48 3.36
N MET A 73 -1.23 -6.70 2.38
CA MET A 73 -2.53 -6.02 2.49
C MET A 73 -3.55 -6.63 1.54
N TYR A 74 -4.79 -6.71 2.02
CA TYR A 74 -5.94 -7.12 1.23
C TYR A 74 -6.82 -5.89 0.94
N LEU A 75 -7.05 -5.60 -0.34
CA LEU A 75 -7.88 -4.48 -0.78
C LEU A 75 -9.35 -4.78 -0.51
N CYS A 76 -10.01 -3.97 0.30
CA CYS A 76 -11.43 -4.11 0.60
C CYS A 76 -12.33 -3.56 -0.54
N PRO A 77 -13.59 -4.00 -0.61
CA PRO A 77 -14.58 -3.38 -1.50
C PRO A 77 -14.70 -1.86 -1.27
N LYS A 78 -15.02 -1.10 -2.32
CA LYS A 78 -15.15 0.36 -2.35
C LYS A 78 -13.83 1.13 -2.12
N ALA A 79 -12.70 0.46 -1.93
CA ALA A 79 -11.43 1.15 -1.67
C ALA A 79 -11.02 2.05 -2.84
N LEU A 80 -11.08 1.54 -4.07
CA LEU A 80 -10.71 2.32 -5.26
C LEU A 80 -11.74 3.42 -5.58
N ASP A 81 -13.03 3.16 -5.42
CA ASP A 81 -14.08 4.18 -5.55
C ASP A 81 -13.82 5.35 -4.59
N SER A 82 -13.44 5.02 -3.36
CA SER A 82 -13.14 6.01 -2.32
C SER A 82 -11.87 6.81 -2.63
N ILE A 83 -10.85 6.20 -3.25
CA ILE A 83 -9.67 6.92 -3.76
C ILE A 83 -10.10 7.86 -4.89
N GLU A 84 -10.80 7.37 -5.91
CA GLU A 84 -11.24 8.20 -7.05
C GLU A 84 -12.06 9.41 -6.58
N TRP A 85 -12.97 9.21 -5.63
CA TRP A 85 -13.81 10.28 -5.08
C TRP A 85 -13.00 11.37 -4.36
N ASN A 86 -11.98 10.99 -3.60
CA ASN A 86 -11.24 11.90 -2.73
C ASN A 86 -9.95 12.45 -3.37
N LEU A 87 -9.34 11.75 -4.32
CA LEU A 87 -8.08 12.15 -4.92
C LEU A 87 -8.28 13.36 -5.85
N LYS A 88 -7.60 14.45 -5.54
CA LYS A 88 -7.59 15.70 -6.31
C LYS A 88 -6.13 16.12 -6.54
N PRO A 89 -5.86 17.01 -7.51
CA PRO A 89 -4.53 17.59 -7.66
C PRO A 89 -4.00 18.16 -6.33
N LYS A 90 -2.75 17.90 -6.02
CA LYS A 90 -2.12 18.29 -4.74
C LYS A 90 -2.78 17.68 -3.51
N THR A 91 -3.34 16.48 -3.64
CA THR A 91 -3.77 15.66 -2.50
C THR A 91 -3.17 14.27 -2.58
N ILE A 92 -2.99 13.65 -1.42
CA ILE A 92 -2.69 12.23 -1.27
C ILE A 92 -3.82 11.61 -0.46
N VAL A 93 -4.29 10.45 -0.87
CA VAL A 93 -5.39 9.74 -0.21
C VAL A 93 -4.88 8.42 0.36
N SER A 94 -4.97 8.26 1.68
CA SER A 94 -4.69 7.01 2.37
C SER A 94 -5.96 6.23 2.64
N LEU A 95 -5.89 4.91 2.49
CA LEU A 95 -6.96 4.01 2.92
C LEU A 95 -6.83 3.71 4.42
N THR A 96 -7.97 3.54 5.09
CA THR A 96 -7.96 3.12 6.50
C THR A 96 -7.54 1.66 6.61
N ARG A 97 -6.58 1.39 7.49
CA ARG A 97 -6.16 0.03 7.80
C ARG A 97 -7.08 -0.60 8.82
N ILE A 98 -7.51 -1.83 8.53
CA ILE A 98 -8.06 -2.77 9.49
C ILE A 98 -6.96 -3.80 9.73
N GLU A 99 -6.54 -4.00 10.96
CA GLU A 99 -5.41 -4.88 11.28
C GLU A 99 -5.60 -5.62 12.61
N PRO A 100 -5.03 -6.82 12.76
CA PRO A 100 -5.06 -7.54 14.02
C PRO A 100 -4.35 -6.72 15.12
N PRO A 101 -4.69 -6.94 16.41
CA PRO A 101 -4.17 -6.15 17.53
C PRO A 101 -2.72 -6.50 17.90
N LEU A 102 -1.86 -6.69 16.90
CA LEU A 102 -0.41 -6.92 17.06
C LEU A 102 0.38 -5.63 17.23
N HIS A 103 -0.18 -4.52 16.80
CA HIS A 103 0.39 -3.19 16.93
C HIS A 103 -0.39 -2.37 17.97
N PRO A 104 0.26 -1.38 18.59
CA PRO A 104 -0.44 -0.46 19.50
C PRO A 104 -1.67 0.16 18.83
N PRO A 105 -2.77 0.39 19.56
CA PRO A 105 -3.93 1.09 19.02
C PRO A 105 -3.57 2.52 18.63
N GLY A 106 -4.26 3.03 17.61
CA GLY A 106 -4.13 4.41 17.16
C GLY A 106 -5.47 4.90 16.58
N PRO A 107 -5.69 6.22 16.57
CA PRO A 107 -6.93 6.80 16.06
C PRO A 107 -7.07 6.65 14.53
N GLU A 108 -6.00 6.27 13.85
CA GLU A 108 -5.89 6.18 12.39
C GLU A 108 -6.25 4.81 11.82
N LYS A 109 -6.61 3.85 12.66
CA LYS A 109 -6.85 2.46 12.25
C LYS A 109 -7.97 1.80 13.03
N ILE A 110 -8.41 0.66 12.52
CA ILE A 110 -9.40 -0.20 13.13
C ILE A 110 -8.71 -1.49 13.57
N LEU A 111 -8.83 -1.85 14.85
CA LEU A 111 -8.31 -3.12 15.35
C LEU A 111 -9.38 -4.19 15.23
N MET A 112 -9.10 -5.19 14.41
CA MET A 112 -9.95 -6.35 14.21
C MET A 112 -9.08 -7.51 13.71
N ASP A 113 -9.22 -8.66 14.33
CA ASP A 113 -8.47 -9.86 13.98
C ASP A 113 -9.27 -10.73 13.01
N CYS A 114 -8.90 -10.69 11.74
CA CYS A 114 -9.40 -11.61 10.71
C CYS A 114 -8.30 -12.55 10.20
N GLY A 115 -7.25 -12.78 10.98
CA GLY A 115 -6.08 -13.59 10.64
C GLY A 115 -4.83 -12.75 10.35
N ILE A 116 -3.67 -13.34 10.60
CA ILE A 116 -2.35 -12.69 10.43
C ILE A 116 -1.57 -13.22 9.22
N GLU A 117 -2.01 -14.33 8.65
CA GLU A 117 -1.43 -14.96 7.47
C GLU A 117 -2.54 -15.25 6.44
N PRO A 118 -2.23 -15.38 5.15
CA PRO A 118 -3.26 -15.63 4.12
C PRO A 118 -4.11 -16.86 4.38
N GLU A 119 -3.55 -17.92 4.96
CA GLU A 119 -4.23 -19.19 5.27
C GLU A 119 -5.22 -19.07 6.43
N GLU A 120 -5.04 -18.07 7.29
CA GLU A 120 -5.89 -17.79 8.45
C GLU A 120 -6.95 -16.72 8.14
N PHE A 121 -6.87 -16.08 6.98
CA PHE A 121 -7.67 -14.92 6.66
C PHE A 121 -9.17 -15.23 6.55
N ASN A 122 -9.96 -14.63 7.43
CA ASN A 122 -11.41 -14.73 7.48
C ASN A 122 -12.08 -13.56 6.74
N GLU A 123 -12.21 -13.71 5.43
CA GLU A 123 -12.80 -12.70 4.54
C GLU A 123 -14.29 -12.43 4.88
N ASP A 124 -15.05 -13.47 5.25
CA ASP A 124 -16.48 -13.33 5.54
C ASP A 124 -16.71 -12.47 6.79
N GLU A 125 -15.87 -12.61 7.79
CA GLU A 125 -15.91 -11.80 9.00
C GLU A 125 -15.56 -10.34 8.70
N LEU A 126 -14.52 -10.11 7.90
CA LEU A 126 -14.15 -8.77 7.44
C LEU A 126 -15.32 -8.12 6.68
N PHE A 127 -15.93 -8.82 5.75
CA PHE A 127 -17.04 -8.29 4.95
C PHE A 127 -18.28 -8.01 5.78
N SER A 128 -18.59 -8.87 6.74
CA SER A 128 -19.68 -8.65 7.69
C SER A 128 -19.47 -7.36 8.49
N TYR A 129 -18.27 -7.14 8.98
CA TYR A 129 -17.91 -5.90 9.67
C TYR A 129 -18.03 -4.66 8.76
N LEU A 130 -17.46 -4.75 7.55
CA LEU A 130 -17.52 -3.63 6.58
C LEU A 130 -18.96 -3.25 6.23
N GLN A 131 -19.83 -4.25 6.06
CA GLN A 131 -21.25 -4.04 5.79
C GLN A 131 -21.97 -3.41 7.00
N ALA A 132 -21.72 -3.91 8.21
CA ALA A 132 -22.36 -3.42 9.43
C ALA A 132 -21.99 -1.96 9.74
N THR A 133 -20.78 -1.53 9.37
CA THR A 133 -20.25 -0.18 9.66
C THR A 133 -20.26 0.77 8.46
N ASP A 134 -20.84 0.36 7.34
CA ASP A 134 -20.80 1.13 6.08
C ASP A 134 -21.32 2.57 6.25
N ASN A 135 -22.50 2.73 6.87
CA ASN A 135 -23.10 4.05 7.07
C ASN A 135 -22.27 4.99 7.96
N GLU A 136 -21.49 4.43 8.90
CA GLU A 136 -20.65 5.22 9.81
C GLU A 136 -19.36 5.70 9.12
N ARG A 137 -18.92 4.99 8.10
CA ARG A 137 -17.68 5.21 7.37
C ARG A 137 -17.87 5.96 6.06
N MET A 138 -19.09 5.93 5.49
CA MET A 138 -19.44 6.53 4.20
C MET A 138 -19.08 8.02 4.19
N HIS A 139 -18.30 8.44 3.20
CA HIS A 139 -17.80 9.81 2.99
C HIS A 139 -17.02 10.41 4.18
N LYS A 140 -16.73 9.61 5.21
CA LYS A 140 -15.94 10.08 6.35
C LYS A 140 -14.46 10.18 5.94
N THR A 141 -13.88 11.35 6.18
CA THR A 141 -12.45 11.61 5.98
C THR A 141 -11.83 12.27 7.21
N THR A 142 -10.54 12.04 7.40
CA THR A 142 -9.71 12.72 8.40
C THR A 142 -8.40 13.16 7.75
N GLU A 143 -7.68 14.06 8.38
CA GLU A 143 -6.31 14.34 7.97
C GLU A 143 -5.39 13.19 8.40
N GLY A 144 -4.56 12.73 7.49
CA GLY A 144 -3.60 11.66 7.78
C GLY A 144 -2.98 11.08 6.51
N ILE A 145 -1.82 10.47 6.67
CA ILE A 145 -1.13 9.73 5.61
C ILE A 145 -0.48 8.48 6.18
N PHE A 146 -0.83 7.34 5.61
CA PHE A 146 -0.35 6.01 5.97
C PHE A 146 -0.38 5.11 4.74
N ALA A 147 0.46 4.10 4.69
CA ALA A 147 0.33 3.07 3.66
C ALA A 147 -0.97 2.25 3.87
N PRO A 148 -1.72 1.93 2.80
CA PRO A 148 -1.45 2.35 1.43
C PRO A 148 -1.92 3.79 1.18
N TRP A 149 -1.23 4.47 0.28
CA TRP A 149 -1.55 5.84 -0.10
C TRP A 149 -1.48 6.05 -1.61
N ALA A 150 -2.49 6.72 -2.16
CA ALA A 150 -2.64 7.01 -3.58
C ALA A 150 -2.36 8.49 -3.87
N PHE A 151 -1.76 8.75 -5.04
CA PHE A 151 -1.30 10.06 -5.45
C PHE A 151 -1.25 10.18 -6.97
N TYR A 152 -1.20 11.41 -7.47
CA TYR A 152 -0.81 11.62 -8.87
C TYR A 152 0.68 11.44 -9.05
N LYS A 153 1.09 10.62 -10.01
CA LYS A 153 2.50 10.35 -10.37
C LYS A 153 3.29 11.65 -10.54
N LYS A 154 2.67 12.65 -11.15
CA LYS A 154 3.28 13.98 -11.31
C LYS A 154 3.67 14.63 -9.98
N ASP A 155 2.82 14.56 -8.95
CA ASP A 155 3.10 15.16 -7.66
C ASP A 155 4.28 14.47 -6.95
N PHE A 156 4.39 13.14 -7.12
CA PHE A 156 5.53 12.35 -6.63
C PHE A 156 6.83 12.74 -7.34
N GLN A 157 6.79 12.87 -8.66
CA GLN A 157 7.93 13.24 -9.48
C GLN A 157 8.40 14.68 -9.21
N GLU A 158 7.47 15.60 -8.93
CA GLU A 158 7.79 17.01 -8.64
C GLU A 158 8.63 17.18 -7.37
N ILE A 159 8.44 16.32 -6.36
CA ILE A 159 9.26 16.33 -5.15
C ILE A 159 10.53 15.47 -5.26
N GLY A 160 10.70 14.76 -6.38
CA GLY A 160 11.87 13.92 -6.65
C GLY A 160 11.80 12.50 -6.06
N GLY A 161 10.61 12.03 -5.67
CA GLY A 161 10.42 10.69 -5.08
C GLY A 161 11.01 10.56 -3.68
N HIS A 162 11.37 9.33 -3.27
CA HIS A 162 12.05 9.10 -2.00
C HIS A 162 13.52 9.53 -2.05
N ASP A 163 14.08 9.93 -0.92
CA ASP A 163 15.51 10.19 -0.81
C ASP A 163 16.29 8.87 -0.63
N PRO A 164 17.18 8.50 -1.57
CA PRO A 164 17.94 7.26 -1.51
C PRO A 164 18.86 7.14 -0.29
N LEU A 165 19.13 8.23 0.42
CA LEU A 165 19.88 8.20 1.68
C LEU A 165 19.17 7.39 2.77
N TYR A 166 17.84 7.20 2.66
CA TYR A 166 17.07 6.39 3.60
C TYR A 166 16.96 4.91 3.19
N ALA A 167 17.59 4.51 2.10
CA ALA A 167 17.62 3.10 1.71
C ALA A 167 18.48 2.26 2.68
N PRO A 168 18.14 0.99 2.91
CA PRO A 168 17.01 0.27 2.29
C PRO A 168 15.65 0.62 2.89
N GLN A 169 15.60 1.14 4.11
CA GLN A 169 14.40 1.57 4.84
C GLN A 169 14.79 2.29 6.13
N SER A 170 13.84 2.95 6.73
CA SER A 170 13.86 3.70 8.00
C SER A 170 13.85 5.20 7.79
N LYS A 171 12.77 5.84 8.25
CA LYS A 171 12.49 7.29 8.13
C LYS A 171 12.15 7.79 6.72
N GLU A 172 12.18 6.94 5.69
CA GLU A 172 11.78 7.28 4.33
C GLU A 172 10.36 7.84 4.24
N ASP A 173 9.40 7.22 4.92
CA ASP A 173 8.01 7.70 4.99
C ASP A 173 7.94 9.10 5.62
N SER A 174 8.64 9.29 6.74
CA SER A 174 8.63 10.59 7.44
C SER A 174 9.25 11.69 6.58
N ASP A 175 10.31 11.39 5.82
CA ASP A 175 10.95 12.31 4.93
C ASP A 175 10.05 12.69 3.75
N ILE A 176 9.55 11.70 3.01
CA ILE A 176 8.73 11.97 1.82
C ILE A 176 7.44 12.69 2.18
N PHE A 177 6.79 12.33 3.29
CA PHE A 177 5.57 12.99 3.73
C PHE A 177 5.83 14.45 4.13
N ASN A 178 6.95 14.73 4.80
CA ASN A 178 7.35 16.10 5.13
C ASN A 178 7.61 16.92 3.84
N ARG A 179 8.28 16.35 2.84
CA ARG A 179 8.52 17.02 1.57
C ARG A 179 7.23 17.26 0.79
N PHE A 180 6.28 16.34 0.77
CA PHE A 180 4.95 16.56 0.22
C PHE A 180 4.24 17.73 0.91
N GLN A 181 4.24 17.77 2.24
CA GLN A 181 3.61 18.85 3.00
C GLN A 181 4.24 20.20 2.73
N LEU A 182 5.57 20.27 2.65
CA LEU A 182 6.31 21.50 2.30
C LEU A 182 6.00 21.99 0.88
N ASN A 183 5.62 21.09 -0.02
CA ASN A 183 5.15 21.41 -1.38
C ASN A 183 3.62 21.67 -1.47
N GLY A 184 2.96 21.84 -0.33
CA GLY A 184 1.54 22.21 -0.26
C GLY A 184 0.57 21.09 -0.58
N ILE A 185 1.03 19.82 -0.55
CA ILE A 185 0.18 18.65 -0.77
C ILE A 185 -0.58 18.34 0.52
N LYS A 186 -1.88 18.11 0.40
CA LYS A 186 -2.77 17.78 1.51
C LYS A 186 -2.91 16.28 1.67
N PHE A 187 -3.06 15.83 2.90
CA PHE A 187 -3.25 14.43 3.25
C PHE A 187 -4.68 14.17 3.68
N ILE A 188 -5.30 13.19 3.07
CA ILE A 188 -6.67 12.76 3.36
C ILE A 188 -6.62 11.26 3.65
N GLN A 189 -7.10 10.88 4.82
CA GLN A 189 -7.42 9.49 5.10
C GLN A 189 -8.92 9.29 4.86
N THR A 190 -9.29 8.33 4.02
CA THR A 190 -10.69 7.91 3.85
C THR A 190 -11.01 6.75 4.77
N TRP A 191 -12.18 6.81 5.43
CA TRP A 191 -12.70 5.73 6.27
C TRP A 191 -13.63 4.78 5.51
N GLU A 192 -14.17 5.23 4.39
CA GLU A 192 -14.98 4.40 3.50
C GLU A 192 -14.10 3.37 2.77
N GLY A 193 -12.97 3.80 2.25
CA GLY A 193 -11.96 2.93 1.63
C GLY A 193 -11.05 2.30 2.66
N CYS A 194 -11.05 0.97 2.73
CA CYS A 194 -10.24 0.21 3.68
C CYS A 194 -9.31 -0.79 2.99
N VAL A 195 -8.29 -1.18 3.74
CA VAL A 195 -7.50 -2.39 3.49
C VAL A 195 -7.43 -3.21 4.77
N TYR A 196 -7.38 -4.53 4.64
CA TYR A 196 -6.99 -5.40 5.74
C TYR A 196 -5.49 -5.66 5.67
N HIS A 197 -4.76 -5.33 6.74
CA HIS A 197 -3.32 -5.49 6.82
C HIS A 197 -2.99 -6.70 7.68
N MET A 198 -2.61 -7.81 7.03
CA MET A 198 -2.36 -9.10 7.70
C MET A 198 -1.16 -9.07 8.62
N THR A 199 -0.19 -8.18 8.32
CA THR A 199 1.09 -8.05 9.03
C THR A 199 2.10 -9.17 8.79
N CYS A 200 1.68 -10.35 8.33
CA CYS A 200 2.44 -11.49 7.79
C CYS A 200 3.87 -11.60 8.30
N ARG A 201 4.10 -11.55 9.62
CA ARG A 201 5.44 -11.65 10.20
C ARG A 201 6.50 -10.82 9.45
N GLY A 202 6.12 -9.65 8.94
CA GLY A 202 7.00 -8.79 8.16
C GLY A 202 8.40 -8.66 8.74
N SER A 203 9.35 -8.12 8.01
CA SER A 203 10.79 -8.09 8.33
C SER A 203 11.13 -7.65 9.78
N ARG A 204 10.23 -6.98 10.46
CA ARG A 204 10.37 -6.63 11.88
C ARG A 204 10.29 -7.83 12.83
N PHE A 205 9.73 -8.95 12.37
CA PHE A 205 9.54 -10.16 13.17
C PHE A 205 10.42 -11.32 12.70
N ALA A 206 10.97 -11.25 11.47
CA ALA A 206 11.72 -12.33 10.85
C ALA A 206 13.06 -12.62 11.54
N ASP A 207 13.69 -11.65 12.19
CA ASP A 207 15.05 -11.77 12.72
C ASP A 207 15.13 -11.91 14.26
N GLY A 208 14.04 -12.26 14.93
CA GLY A 208 14.10 -12.41 16.40
C GLY A 208 14.64 -11.16 17.12
N ALA A 209 14.43 -9.99 16.54
CA ALA A 209 14.93 -8.72 17.05
C ALA A 209 14.43 -8.56 18.47
N LYS A 210 15.28 -8.88 19.41
CA LYS A 210 15.10 -8.54 20.81
C LYS A 210 14.97 -7.01 20.87
N ARG A 211 13.82 -6.56 21.31
CA ARG A 211 13.62 -5.18 21.71
C ARG A 211 14.56 -4.82 22.86
#